data_7b23674273a9f4234e3b1743f46281c7
#
_entry.id   7b23674273a9f4234e3b1743f46281c7
#
_cell.length_a   1.000
_cell.length_b   1.000
_cell.length_c   1.000
_cell.angle_alpha   90.00
_cell.angle_beta   90.00
_cell.angle_gamma   90.00
#
_symmetry.space_group_name_H-M   'P 1'
#
loop_
_entity.id
_entity.type
_entity.pdbx_description
1 polymer ?
#
loop_
_entity_poly.entity_id
_entity_poly.type
_entity_poly.pdbx_seq_one_letter_code
_entity_poly.pdbx_strand_id
1 'polypeptide(L)'
;MAEFKGTREAFAHAIINMAKTDDRIMFVSPDSLKAMRATTFAELYPEQYVETGIAEQAAVDVAAGLASCGLVPFVGTYAGFLTMRACEQMRTFVAYPNLNVKFVGINAGLLGGEREGVTHQFYEDVGILSNIPNFTILTPADGPQTYHAVKAAAEISGPVYVRAGSGREVEVYDKETPFTMDGIRILKEYGDDTLLLSSGFVLDRVLRAADLLKEEGIHVTVGDVNIINAEDPSKVLEAMGKVKRIVTVEDHNIHGGLGAYISKLAVENDPKPIKRIGLTTFGESGPAAELADYYGFSGEAIAKAVKENL
;
A
#
# COMPACT_ATOMS: atom_id res chain seq x y z
N MET A 1 -14.37 13.21 12.82
CA MET A 1 -14.30 12.55 11.49
C MET A 1 -15.34 11.44 11.42
N ALA A 2 -15.84 11.11 10.21
CA ALA A 2 -16.71 9.95 10.05
C ALA A 2 -15.95 8.66 10.44
N GLU A 3 -16.64 7.74 11.10
CA GLU A 3 -16.09 6.40 11.30
C GLU A 3 -16.11 5.68 9.96
N PHE A 4 -14.96 5.15 9.51
CA PHE A 4 -14.86 4.25 8.39
C PHE A 4 -14.19 2.95 8.85
N LYS A 5 -14.68 1.85 8.30
CA LYS A 5 -14.18 0.51 8.62
C LYS A 5 -13.22 0.08 7.51
N GLY A 6 -11.91 0.18 7.78
CA GLY A 6 -10.86 -0.27 6.88
C GLY A 6 -10.67 0.62 5.64
N THR A 7 -9.77 0.17 4.77
CA THR A 7 -9.20 0.95 3.67
C THR A 7 -10.21 1.32 2.57
N ARG A 8 -11.17 0.46 2.25
CA ARG A 8 -12.15 0.72 1.18
C ARG A 8 -13.13 1.84 1.53
N GLU A 9 -13.67 1.83 2.76
CA GLU A 9 -14.55 2.90 3.23
C GLU A 9 -13.77 4.20 3.39
N ALA A 10 -12.52 4.13 3.86
CA ALA A 10 -11.62 5.27 3.96
C ALA A 10 -11.39 5.95 2.62
N PHE A 11 -11.15 5.19 1.55
CA PHE A 11 -11.07 5.69 0.19
C PHE A 11 -12.36 6.44 -0.22
N ALA A 12 -13.52 5.78 -0.09
CA ALA A 12 -14.79 6.36 -0.48
C ALA A 12 -15.07 7.68 0.28
N HIS A 13 -14.80 7.71 1.58
CA HIS A 13 -14.95 8.93 2.39
C HIS A 13 -13.98 10.05 1.96
N ALA A 14 -12.75 9.69 1.59
CA ALA A 14 -11.75 10.66 1.14
C ALA A 14 -12.19 11.35 -0.16
N ILE A 15 -12.59 10.59 -1.19
CA ILE A 15 -13.02 11.16 -2.47
C ILE A 15 -14.31 11.97 -2.33
N ILE A 16 -15.29 11.52 -1.51
CA ILE A 16 -16.51 12.28 -1.20
C ILE A 16 -16.15 13.62 -0.55
N ASN A 17 -15.22 13.63 0.40
CA ASN A 17 -14.85 14.85 1.09
C ASN A 17 -14.09 15.83 0.18
N MET A 18 -13.26 15.34 -0.73
CA MET A 18 -12.57 16.19 -1.71
C MET A 18 -13.53 16.76 -2.76
N ALA A 19 -14.44 15.96 -3.29
CA ALA A 19 -15.40 16.39 -4.29
C ALA A 19 -16.37 17.47 -3.82
N LYS A 20 -16.55 17.65 -2.50
CA LYS A 20 -17.34 18.77 -1.93
C LYS A 20 -16.80 20.16 -2.31
N THR A 21 -15.51 20.28 -2.57
CA THR A 21 -14.81 21.54 -2.77
C THR A 21 -13.94 21.58 -4.00
N ASP A 22 -13.81 20.46 -4.72
CA ASP A 22 -12.97 20.36 -5.91
C ASP A 22 -13.68 19.54 -7.00
N ASP A 23 -14.22 20.24 -7.99
CA ASP A 23 -14.95 19.65 -9.12
C ASP A 23 -14.03 18.89 -10.09
N ARG A 24 -12.69 18.97 -9.92
CA ARG A 24 -11.74 18.21 -10.72
C ARG A 24 -11.65 16.75 -10.30
N ILE A 25 -12.08 16.40 -9.08
CA ILE A 25 -12.03 15.04 -8.55
C ILE A 25 -13.02 14.17 -9.32
N MET A 26 -12.51 13.17 -10.03
CA MET A 26 -13.31 12.20 -10.78
C MET A 26 -13.10 10.81 -10.20
N PHE A 27 -14.13 9.96 -10.29
CA PHE A 27 -13.99 8.54 -9.98
C PHE A 27 -14.34 7.70 -11.20
N VAL A 28 -13.39 6.88 -11.66
CA VAL A 28 -13.54 5.96 -12.79
C VAL A 28 -13.52 4.53 -12.24
N SER A 29 -14.55 3.75 -12.53
CA SER A 29 -14.70 2.39 -12.02
C SER A 29 -14.96 1.38 -13.15
N PRO A 30 -14.16 0.31 -13.25
CA PRO A 30 -14.47 -0.82 -14.13
C PRO A 30 -15.30 -1.87 -13.36
N ASP A 31 -16.62 -1.64 -13.26
CA ASP A 31 -17.59 -2.51 -12.54
C ASP A 31 -17.23 -2.81 -11.07
N SER A 32 -16.50 -1.89 -10.44
CA SER A 32 -15.99 -2.10 -9.08
C SER A 32 -16.60 -1.16 -8.02
N LEU A 33 -17.61 -0.37 -8.39
CA LEU A 33 -18.22 0.65 -7.53
C LEU A 33 -18.63 0.12 -6.14
N LYS A 34 -19.28 -1.04 -6.08
CA LYS A 34 -19.69 -1.67 -4.81
C LYS A 34 -18.50 -2.22 -4.03
N ALA A 35 -17.53 -2.81 -4.72
CA ALA A 35 -16.31 -3.33 -4.09
C ALA A 35 -15.48 -2.20 -3.46
N MET A 36 -15.41 -1.05 -4.11
CA MET A 36 -14.75 0.17 -3.64
C MET A 36 -15.52 0.93 -2.54
N ARG A 37 -16.72 0.47 -2.17
CA ARG A 37 -17.63 1.15 -1.22
C ARG A 37 -18.01 2.59 -1.63
N ALA A 38 -17.94 2.91 -2.91
CA ALA A 38 -18.09 4.26 -3.44
C ALA A 38 -19.47 4.56 -4.04
N THR A 39 -20.51 3.74 -3.76
CA THR A 39 -21.88 3.94 -4.27
C THR A 39 -22.40 5.34 -3.92
N THR A 40 -22.18 5.80 -2.69
CA THR A 40 -22.59 7.14 -2.24
C THR A 40 -21.89 8.26 -3.03
N PHE A 41 -20.63 8.06 -3.47
CA PHE A 41 -19.97 9.03 -4.34
C PHE A 41 -20.71 9.19 -5.67
N ALA A 42 -21.04 8.06 -6.33
CA ALA A 42 -21.74 8.10 -7.60
C ALA A 42 -23.16 8.68 -7.50
N GLU A 43 -23.83 8.50 -6.34
CA GLU A 43 -25.14 9.09 -6.08
C GLU A 43 -25.07 10.60 -5.84
N LEU A 44 -24.06 11.09 -5.10
CA LEU A 44 -23.90 12.50 -4.76
C LEU A 44 -23.28 13.31 -5.90
N TYR A 45 -22.38 12.70 -6.68
CA TYR A 45 -21.59 13.37 -7.73
C TYR A 45 -21.66 12.60 -9.06
N PRO A 46 -22.86 12.43 -9.66
CA PRO A 46 -23.03 11.63 -10.87
C PRO A 46 -22.22 12.16 -12.07
N GLU A 47 -21.99 13.47 -12.15
CA GLU A 47 -21.18 14.09 -13.22
C GLU A 47 -19.67 13.88 -13.03
N GLN A 48 -19.24 13.49 -11.84
CA GLN A 48 -17.84 13.20 -11.48
C GLN A 48 -17.57 11.67 -11.45
N TYR A 49 -18.55 10.85 -11.82
CA TYR A 49 -18.45 9.40 -11.84
C TYR A 49 -18.51 8.86 -13.28
N VAL A 50 -17.58 7.94 -13.60
CA VAL A 50 -17.56 7.23 -14.89
C VAL A 50 -17.50 5.74 -14.65
N GLU A 51 -18.47 5.01 -15.20
CA GLU A 51 -18.50 3.56 -15.22
C GLU A 51 -18.07 3.05 -16.59
N THR A 52 -17.06 2.17 -16.64
CA THR A 52 -16.53 1.64 -17.91
C THR A 52 -16.91 0.17 -18.16
N GLY A 53 -17.66 -0.45 -17.23
CA GLY A 53 -17.87 -1.89 -17.23
C GLY A 53 -16.60 -2.67 -16.93
N ILE A 54 -16.60 -4.00 -17.07
CA ILE A 54 -15.42 -4.85 -16.81
C ILE A 54 -14.39 -4.63 -17.93
N ALA A 55 -13.72 -3.47 -17.91
CA ALA A 55 -12.78 -3.02 -18.94
C ALA A 55 -11.70 -2.12 -18.32
N GLU A 56 -10.79 -2.69 -17.55
CA GLU A 56 -9.78 -1.95 -16.78
C GLU A 56 -8.83 -1.14 -17.69
N GLN A 57 -8.51 -1.66 -18.85
CA GLN A 57 -7.70 -0.94 -19.85
C GLN A 57 -8.42 0.34 -20.31
N ALA A 58 -9.72 0.23 -20.65
CA ALA A 58 -10.52 1.39 -21.02
C ALA A 58 -10.68 2.39 -19.87
N ALA A 59 -10.81 1.90 -18.62
CA ALA A 59 -10.86 2.76 -17.44
C ALA A 59 -9.60 3.62 -17.31
N VAL A 60 -8.42 3.05 -17.55
CA VAL A 60 -7.15 3.79 -17.52
C VAL A 60 -7.05 4.77 -18.69
N ASP A 61 -7.48 4.38 -19.89
CA ASP A 61 -7.47 5.27 -21.07
C ASP A 61 -8.41 6.48 -20.88
N VAL A 62 -9.61 6.24 -20.34
CA VAL A 62 -10.56 7.31 -19.99
C VAL A 62 -9.94 8.24 -18.93
N ALA A 63 -9.33 7.69 -17.89
CA ALA A 63 -8.68 8.49 -16.86
C ALA A 63 -7.50 9.32 -17.43
N ALA A 64 -6.71 8.76 -18.35
CA ALA A 64 -5.66 9.50 -19.03
C ALA A 64 -6.23 10.69 -19.83
N GLY A 65 -7.34 10.48 -20.53
CA GLY A 65 -8.07 11.54 -21.24
C GLY A 65 -8.56 12.64 -20.29
N LEU A 66 -9.21 12.27 -19.18
CA LEU A 66 -9.68 13.21 -18.15
C LEU A 66 -8.52 14.02 -17.55
N ALA A 67 -7.42 13.36 -17.21
CA ALA A 67 -6.23 14.02 -16.66
C ALA A 67 -5.60 14.99 -17.64
N SER A 68 -5.60 14.68 -18.95
CA SER A 68 -5.11 15.57 -20.01
C SER A 68 -5.96 16.86 -20.14
N CYS A 69 -7.20 16.83 -19.67
CA CYS A 69 -8.10 17.99 -19.59
C CYS A 69 -7.99 18.76 -18.24
N GLY A 70 -7.05 18.40 -17.37
CA GLY A 70 -6.82 19.08 -16.09
C GLY A 70 -7.64 18.55 -14.92
N LEU A 71 -8.36 17.44 -15.08
CA LEU A 71 -9.08 16.76 -14.02
C LEU A 71 -8.14 15.86 -13.19
N VAL A 72 -8.59 15.41 -12.02
CA VAL A 72 -7.86 14.53 -11.11
C VAL A 72 -8.66 13.22 -10.98
N PRO A 73 -8.54 12.30 -11.95
CA PRO A 73 -9.27 11.04 -11.92
C PRO A 73 -8.61 10.04 -10.96
N PHE A 74 -9.45 9.42 -10.13
CA PHE A 74 -9.15 8.23 -9.35
C PHE A 74 -9.70 7.01 -10.09
N VAL A 75 -8.85 6.06 -10.44
CA VAL A 75 -9.26 4.75 -10.99
C VAL A 75 -9.23 3.73 -9.89
N GLY A 76 -10.37 3.14 -9.56
CA GLY A 76 -10.47 2.21 -8.42
C GLY A 76 -11.03 0.85 -8.82
N THR A 77 -10.24 -0.21 -8.58
CA THR A 77 -10.63 -1.62 -8.70
C THR A 77 -9.62 -2.51 -7.96
N TYR A 78 -9.67 -3.82 -8.18
CA TYR A 78 -8.72 -4.77 -7.59
C TYR A 78 -7.29 -4.53 -8.08
N ALA A 79 -6.33 -4.66 -7.17
CA ALA A 79 -4.93 -4.31 -7.40
C ALA A 79 -4.34 -4.94 -8.67
N GLY A 80 -4.49 -6.25 -8.87
CA GLY A 80 -3.95 -6.90 -10.05
C GLY A 80 -4.73 -6.64 -11.33
N PHE A 81 -6.00 -6.25 -11.25
CA PHE A 81 -6.74 -5.85 -12.44
C PHE A 81 -6.22 -4.52 -12.99
N LEU A 82 -5.76 -3.63 -12.12
CA LEU A 82 -5.00 -2.45 -12.52
C LEU A 82 -3.61 -2.85 -12.99
N THR A 83 -2.80 -3.39 -12.08
CA THR A 83 -1.35 -3.49 -12.27
C THR A 83 -0.91 -4.56 -13.26
N MET A 84 -1.73 -5.59 -13.51
CA MET A 84 -1.42 -6.64 -14.48
C MET A 84 -2.23 -6.47 -15.77
N ARG A 85 -3.57 -6.32 -15.68
CA ARG A 85 -4.43 -6.29 -16.87
C ARG A 85 -4.30 -4.97 -17.64
N ALA A 86 -4.19 -3.84 -16.94
CA ALA A 86 -4.04 -2.51 -17.55
C ALA A 86 -2.60 -1.95 -17.42
N CYS A 87 -1.61 -2.82 -17.21
CA CYS A 87 -0.21 -2.41 -16.98
C CYS A 87 0.34 -1.54 -18.12
N GLU A 88 0.07 -1.92 -19.35
CA GLU A 88 0.55 -1.19 -20.54
C GLU A 88 -0.07 0.20 -20.61
N GLN A 89 -1.38 0.32 -20.36
CA GLN A 89 -2.08 1.62 -20.35
C GLN A 89 -1.57 2.52 -19.23
N MET A 90 -1.39 1.96 -18.01
CA MET A 90 -0.79 2.70 -16.89
C MET A 90 0.62 3.22 -17.24
N ARG A 91 1.44 2.39 -17.91
CA ARG A 91 2.80 2.75 -18.33
C ARG A 91 2.81 3.79 -19.44
N THR A 92 2.12 3.51 -20.56
CA THR A 92 2.29 4.24 -21.81
C THR A 92 1.42 5.48 -21.88
N PHE A 93 0.17 5.40 -21.39
CA PHE A 93 -0.77 6.52 -21.50
C PHE A 93 -0.80 7.40 -20.25
N VAL A 94 -0.27 6.93 -19.10
CA VAL A 94 -0.27 7.71 -17.87
C VAL A 94 1.13 8.03 -17.39
N ALA A 95 1.97 7.03 -17.14
CA ALA A 95 3.29 7.26 -16.55
C ALA A 95 4.28 7.93 -17.52
N TYR A 96 4.31 7.52 -18.78
CA TYR A 96 5.21 8.12 -19.78
C TYR A 96 4.95 9.62 -19.99
N PRO A 97 3.71 10.08 -20.21
CA PRO A 97 3.42 11.52 -20.29
C PRO A 97 3.29 12.20 -18.92
N ASN A 98 3.48 11.48 -17.82
CA ASN A 98 3.37 11.95 -16.42
C ASN A 98 2.00 12.58 -16.10
N LEU A 99 0.91 11.96 -16.55
CA LEU A 99 -0.44 12.46 -16.31
C LEU A 99 -0.88 12.27 -14.84
N ASN A 100 -1.70 13.19 -14.37
CA ASN A 100 -2.16 13.26 -12.98
C ASN A 100 -3.30 12.28 -12.68
N VAL A 101 -3.07 10.97 -12.83
CA VAL A 101 -4.02 9.90 -12.54
C VAL A 101 -3.69 9.23 -11.22
N LYS A 102 -4.72 8.97 -10.40
CA LYS A 102 -4.60 8.26 -9.12
C LYS A 102 -5.22 6.88 -9.24
N PHE A 103 -4.46 5.86 -8.91
CA PHE A 103 -4.89 4.47 -8.94
C PHE A 103 -5.09 3.96 -7.52
N VAL A 104 -6.20 3.28 -7.25
CA VAL A 104 -6.47 2.67 -5.94
C VAL A 104 -6.76 1.19 -6.14
N GLY A 105 -5.79 0.37 -5.78
CA GLY A 105 -5.87 -1.08 -5.92
C GLY A 105 -6.32 -1.75 -4.63
N ILE A 106 -7.54 -2.31 -4.59
CA ILE A 106 -8.05 -3.06 -3.44
C ILE A 106 -7.68 -4.55 -3.51
N ASN A 107 -7.85 -5.26 -2.40
CA ASN A 107 -7.44 -6.66 -2.24
C ASN A 107 -5.94 -6.89 -2.54
N ALA A 108 -5.11 -5.89 -2.32
CA ALA A 108 -3.68 -6.07 -2.43
C ALA A 108 -3.16 -7.01 -1.34
N GLY A 109 -2.18 -7.83 -1.67
CA GLY A 109 -1.62 -8.84 -0.79
C GLY A 109 -2.39 -10.16 -0.76
N LEU A 110 -1.86 -11.11 -0.02
CA LEU A 110 -2.50 -12.39 0.29
C LEU A 110 -3.72 -12.19 1.21
N LEU A 111 -3.53 -11.39 2.26
CA LEU A 111 -4.55 -11.14 3.28
C LEU A 111 -5.67 -10.21 2.78
N GLY A 112 -5.45 -9.53 1.66
CA GLY A 112 -6.45 -8.72 0.99
C GLY A 112 -7.50 -9.53 0.23
N GLY A 113 -7.08 -10.61 -0.42
CA GLY A 113 -7.93 -11.49 -1.23
C GLY A 113 -8.14 -12.88 -0.64
N GLU A 114 -8.01 -13.04 0.66
CA GLU A 114 -7.93 -14.32 1.36
C GLU A 114 -9.12 -15.27 1.12
N ARG A 115 -10.31 -14.73 0.84
CA ARG A 115 -11.53 -15.52 0.60
C ARG A 115 -11.74 -15.88 -0.85
N GLU A 116 -11.36 -14.97 -1.73
CA GLU A 116 -11.56 -15.11 -3.17
C GLU A 116 -10.48 -15.98 -3.83
N GLY A 117 -9.31 -16.11 -3.21
CA GLY A 117 -8.20 -16.90 -3.70
C GLY A 117 -7.33 -16.17 -4.74
N VAL A 118 -6.45 -16.90 -5.39
CA VAL A 118 -5.35 -16.39 -6.24
C VAL A 118 -5.78 -15.38 -7.32
N THR A 119 -7.02 -15.47 -7.81
CA THR A 119 -7.53 -14.51 -8.81
C THR A 119 -7.81 -13.13 -8.24
N HIS A 120 -7.82 -12.98 -6.91
CA HIS A 120 -8.10 -11.73 -6.20
C HIS A 120 -7.09 -11.45 -5.08
N GLN A 121 -6.02 -12.24 -5.00
CA GLN A 121 -4.86 -12.03 -4.15
C GLN A 121 -3.73 -11.47 -5.01
N PHE A 122 -3.32 -10.23 -4.76
CA PHE A 122 -2.35 -9.55 -5.61
C PHE A 122 -1.14 -9.10 -4.78
N TYR A 123 -0.08 -9.87 -4.85
CA TYR A 123 1.17 -9.63 -4.11
C TYR A 123 2.37 -9.36 -5.05
N GLU A 124 2.08 -8.91 -6.27
CA GLU A 124 3.05 -8.48 -7.29
C GLU A 124 2.91 -7.00 -7.68
N ASP A 125 1.87 -6.36 -7.21
CA ASP A 125 1.42 -5.01 -7.58
C ASP A 125 2.52 -3.95 -7.40
N VAL A 126 3.12 -3.88 -6.23
CA VAL A 126 4.22 -2.95 -5.93
C VAL A 126 5.43 -3.26 -6.83
N GLY A 127 5.79 -4.55 -6.99
CA GLY A 127 6.91 -4.97 -7.82
C GLY A 127 6.77 -4.58 -9.28
N ILE A 128 5.56 -4.70 -9.85
CA ILE A 128 5.27 -4.29 -11.23
C ILE A 128 5.44 -2.77 -11.37
N LEU A 129 4.80 -2.00 -10.51
CA LEU A 129 4.81 -0.54 -10.60
C LEU A 129 6.16 0.08 -10.25
N SER A 130 6.93 -0.54 -9.37
CA SER A 130 8.29 -0.09 -9.01
C SER A 130 9.26 -0.08 -10.21
N ASN A 131 8.95 -0.81 -11.27
CA ASN A 131 9.73 -0.82 -12.50
C ASN A 131 9.27 0.21 -13.54
N ILE A 132 8.18 0.95 -13.28
CA ILE A 132 7.66 1.98 -14.18
C ILE A 132 8.04 3.36 -13.62
N PRO A 133 8.82 4.17 -14.37
CA PRO A 133 9.19 5.51 -13.93
C PRO A 133 7.96 6.40 -13.64
N ASN A 134 8.16 7.44 -12.86
CA ASN A 134 7.19 8.45 -12.46
C ASN A 134 6.10 7.99 -11.47
N PHE A 135 5.95 6.69 -11.18
CA PHE A 135 4.98 6.24 -10.19
C PHE A 135 5.41 6.53 -8.76
N THR A 136 4.53 7.20 -8.01
CA THR A 136 4.58 7.25 -6.55
C THR A 136 3.71 6.13 -5.98
N ILE A 137 4.27 5.29 -5.11
CA ILE A 137 3.58 4.11 -4.55
C ILE A 137 3.37 4.33 -3.05
N LEU A 138 2.12 4.56 -2.66
CA LEU A 138 1.70 4.76 -1.28
C LEU A 138 1.14 3.46 -0.70
N THR A 139 1.65 3.05 0.45
CA THR A 139 1.29 1.79 1.12
C THR A 139 0.75 2.03 2.53
N PRO A 140 -0.43 2.67 2.67
CA PRO A 140 -1.04 2.92 3.98
C PRO A 140 -1.32 1.62 4.73
N ALA A 141 -1.15 1.62 6.05
CA ALA A 141 -1.28 0.43 6.88
C ALA A 141 -2.74 0.08 7.24
N ASP A 142 -3.62 1.06 7.28
CA ASP A 142 -4.99 0.93 7.78
C ASP A 142 -5.97 1.93 7.16
N GLY A 143 -7.21 1.94 7.66
CA GLY A 143 -8.24 2.88 7.21
C GLY A 143 -7.87 4.35 7.44
N PRO A 144 -7.49 4.79 8.66
CA PRO A 144 -7.02 6.15 8.92
C PRO A 144 -5.92 6.61 7.98
N GLN A 145 -4.87 5.81 7.80
CA GLN A 145 -3.77 6.16 6.90
C GLN A 145 -4.20 6.15 5.43
N THR A 146 -5.12 5.26 5.02
CA THR A 146 -5.65 5.27 3.65
C THR A 146 -6.44 6.56 3.36
N TYR A 147 -7.26 7.02 4.30
CA TYR A 147 -7.98 8.28 4.13
C TYR A 147 -7.02 9.45 3.88
N HIS A 148 -5.97 9.56 4.67
CA HIS A 148 -4.96 10.62 4.52
C HIS A 148 -4.07 10.40 3.28
N ALA A 149 -3.71 9.16 2.92
CA ALA A 149 -2.94 8.84 1.73
C ALA A 149 -3.68 9.20 0.43
N VAL A 150 -4.98 8.92 0.36
CA VAL A 150 -5.83 9.28 -0.79
C VAL A 150 -5.90 10.80 -0.96
N LYS A 151 -6.01 11.55 0.13
CA LYS A 151 -5.95 13.02 0.08
C LYS A 151 -4.57 13.53 -0.34
N ALA A 152 -3.49 12.96 0.23
CA ALA A 152 -2.13 13.32 -0.17
C ALA A 152 -1.88 12.98 -1.66
N ALA A 153 -2.40 11.85 -2.15
CA ALA A 153 -2.30 11.47 -3.55
C ALA A 153 -2.89 12.53 -4.49
N ALA A 154 -3.99 13.19 -4.13
CA ALA A 154 -4.60 14.23 -4.95
C ALA A 154 -3.69 15.46 -5.15
N GLU A 155 -2.82 15.75 -4.18
CA GLU A 155 -1.88 16.88 -4.19
C GLU A 155 -0.56 16.57 -4.95
N ILE A 156 -0.25 15.30 -5.18
CA ILE A 156 0.95 14.88 -5.92
C ILE A 156 0.70 15.00 -7.41
N SER A 157 1.56 15.69 -8.14
CA SER A 157 1.51 15.71 -9.61
C SER A 157 2.05 14.40 -10.20
N GLY A 158 1.37 13.87 -11.21
CA GLY A 158 1.74 12.62 -11.86
C GLY A 158 1.00 11.40 -11.32
N PRO A 159 1.39 10.18 -11.77
CA PRO A 159 0.71 8.95 -11.40
C PRO A 159 1.01 8.54 -9.96
N VAL A 160 -0.04 8.24 -9.21
CA VAL A 160 0.07 7.72 -7.85
C VAL A 160 -0.71 6.41 -7.75
N TYR A 161 -0.12 5.41 -7.14
CA TYR A 161 -0.78 4.18 -6.75
C TYR A 161 -0.96 4.14 -5.23
N VAL A 162 -2.19 4.01 -4.77
CA VAL A 162 -2.53 3.78 -3.36
C VAL A 162 -2.90 2.32 -3.20
N ARG A 163 -2.11 1.60 -2.42
CA ARG A 163 -2.31 0.18 -2.13
C ARG A 163 -3.34 0.02 -1.02
N ALA A 164 -4.49 -0.54 -1.34
CA ALA A 164 -5.59 -0.75 -0.40
C ALA A 164 -5.91 -2.25 -0.21
N GLY A 165 -6.34 -2.60 0.99
CA GLY A 165 -6.63 -3.99 1.34
C GLY A 165 -8.09 -4.39 1.13
N SER A 166 -8.55 -5.32 1.96
CA SER A 166 -9.91 -5.89 1.88
C SER A 166 -10.97 -5.06 2.60
N GLY A 167 -10.57 -4.06 3.37
CA GLY A 167 -11.46 -3.30 4.27
C GLY A 167 -11.69 -4.00 5.61
N ARG A 168 -10.79 -4.92 6.01
CA ARG A 168 -10.81 -5.66 7.29
C ARG A 168 -9.50 -5.50 8.07
N GLU A 169 -8.71 -4.51 7.69
CA GLU A 169 -7.43 -4.21 8.32
C GLU A 169 -7.64 -3.76 9.77
N VAL A 170 -6.71 -4.12 10.63
CA VAL A 170 -6.68 -3.65 12.03
C VAL A 170 -6.22 -2.20 12.06
N GLU A 171 -6.97 -1.33 12.74
CA GLU A 171 -6.55 0.06 12.94
C GLU A 171 -5.33 0.12 13.87
N VAL A 172 -4.29 0.77 13.41
CA VAL A 172 -3.02 0.99 14.12
C VAL A 172 -2.83 2.46 14.44
N TYR A 173 -3.27 3.32 13.55
CA TYR A 173 -3.10 4.77 13.68
C TYR A 173 -4.35 5.46 14.18
N ASP A 174 -4.16 6.51 14.97
CA ASP A 174 -5.24 7.41 15.30
C ASP A 174 -5.74 8.14 14.04
N LYS A 175 -7.04 8.40 14.00
CA LYS A 175 -7.73 9.03 12.84
C LYS A 175 -7.17 10.40 12.47
N GLU A 176 -6.59 11.11 13.42
CA GLU A 176 -6.00 12.44 13.23
C GLU A 176 -4.52 12.38 12.79
N THR A 177 -3.91 11.21 12.79
CA THR A 177 -2.50 11.06 12.39
C THR A 177 -2.35 11.26 10.89
N PRO A 178 -1.66 12.32 10.42
CA PRO A 178 -1.52 12.57 8.99
C PRO A 178 -0.66 11.50 8.34
N PHE A 179 -0.89 11.24 7.05
CA PHE A 179 0.02 10.44 6.26
C PHE A 179 1.34 11.20 6.10
N THR A 180 2.48 10.54 6.36
CA THR A 180 3.78 11.18 6.16
C THR A 180 4.30 10.98 4.73
N MET A 181 4.84 12.03 4.15
CA MET A 181 5.51 11.99 2.84
C MET A 181 7.03 11.74 2.98
N ASP A 182 7.52 11.53 4.20
CA ASP A 182 8.95 11.25 4.48
C ASP A 182 9.38 9.82 4.09
N GLY A 183 8.45 9.00 3.64
CA GLY A 183 8.70 7.61 3.20
C GLY A 183 8.74 6.58 4.34
N ILE A 184 8.89 7.00 5.59
CA ILE A 184 8.93 6.14 6.77
C ILE A 184 8.40 6.88 8.00
N ARG A 185 7.74 6.14 8.90
CA ARG A 185 7.41 6.57 10.26
C ARG A 185 7.93 5.57 11.27
N ILE A 186 8.73 6.03 12.24
CA ILE A 186 9.18 5.20 13.37
C ILE A 186 8.06 5.16 14.41
N LEU A 187 7.68 3.96 14.83
CA LEU A 187 6.55 3.71 15.74
C LEU A 187 6.99 3.20 17.10
N LYS A 188 8.08 2.43 17.16
CA LYS A 188 8.67 1.93 18.40
C LYS A 188 10.18 2.03 18.31
N GLU A 189 10.80 2.51 19.39
CA GLU A 189 12.26 2.61 19.54
C GLU A 189 12.66 1.88 20.82
N TYR A 190 12.69 0.53 20.78
CA TYR A 190 13.10 -0.28 21.92
C TYR A 190 14.61 -0.55 21.93
N GLY A 191 15.31 -0.45 20.78
CA GLY A 191 16.75 -0.67 20.67
C GLY A 191 17.30 -0.31 19.30
N ASP A 192 18.62 -0.35 19.15
CA ASP A 192 19.39 0.10 17.99
C ASP A 192 20.14 -1.02 17.25
N ASP A 193 19.92 -2.30 17.61
CA ASP A 193 20.61 -3.42 16.93
C ASP A 193 19.85 -3.84 15.66
N THR A 194 18.53 -3.90 15.71
CA THR A 194 17.68 -4.41 14.64
C THR A 194 16.57 -3.41 14.29
N LEU A 195 16.46 -3.06 13.01
CA LEU A 195 15.34 -2.31 12.46
C LEU A 195 14.34 -3.30 11.82
N LEU A 196 13.15 -3.36 12.37
CA LEU A 196 12.04 -4.17 11.88
C LEU A 196 11.11 -3.27 11.06
N LEU A 197 11.14 -3.44 9.74
CA LEU A 197 10.38 -2.62 8.79
C LEU A 197 9.13 -3.34 8.30
N SER A 198 8.05 -2.60 8.23
CA SER A 198 6.77 -3.04 7.68
C SER A 198 6.33 -2.14 6.54
N SER A 199 5.43 -2.63 5.69
CA SER A 199 4.72 -1.86 4.67
C SER A 199 3.29 -2.38 4.56
N GLY A 200 2.30 -1.47 4.70
CA GLY A 200 0.88 -1.82 4.55
C GLY A 200 0.33 -2.68 5.70
N PHE A 201 -0.53 -3.63 5.34
CA PHE A 201 -1.52 -4.28 6.22
C PHE A 201 -0.95 -5.30 7.24
N VAL A 202 0.35 -5.54 7.25
CA VAL A 202 0.99 -6.44 8.25
C VAL A 202 1.58 -5.68 9.44
N LEU A 203 1.40 -4.36 9.49
CA LEU A 203 1.99 -3.51 10.53
C LEU A 203 1.52 -3.87 11.95
N ASP A 204 0.24 -4.20 12.15
CA ASP A 204 -0.30 -4.65 13.43
C ASP A 204 0.45 -5.88 13.96
N ARG A 205 0.76 -6.83 13.09
CA ARG A 205 1.51 -8.06 13.40
C ARG A 205 2.97 -7.80 13.71
N VAL A 206 3.56 -6.85 12.99
CA VAL A 206 4.94 -6.41 13.23
C VAL A 206 5.07 -5.71 14.59
N LEU A 207 4.10 -4.88 14.96
CA LEU A 207 4.05 -4.25 16.27
C LEU A 207 3.89 -5.29 17.39
N ARG A 208 3.04 -6.30 17.17
CA ARG A 208 2.90 -7.44 18.09
C ARG A 208 4.22 -8.22 18.23
N ALA A 209 4.90 -8.51 17.13
CA ALA A 209 6.19 -9.19 17.17
C ALA A 209 7.24 -8.41 17.99
N ALA A 210 7.27 -7.09 17.83
CA ALA A 210 8.18 -6.23 18.60
C ALA A 210 7.88 -6.26 20.10
N ASP A 211 6.60 -6.33 20.50
CA ASP A 211 6.22 -6.45 21.91
C ASP A 211 6.63 -7.82 22.48
N LEU A 212 6.40 -8.92 21.76
CA LEU A 212 6.85 -10.26 22.15
C LEU A 212 8.37 -10.33 22.30
N LEU A 213 9.12 -9.77 21.36
CA LEU A 213 10.59 -9.71 21.43
C LEU A 213 11.06 -8.93 22.68
N LYS A 214 10.41 -7.80 22.97
CA LYS A 214 10.71 -6.97 24.14
C LYS A 214 10.50 -7.75 25.45
N GLU A 215 9.42 -8.54 25.56
CA GLU A 215 9.16 -9.40 26.72
C GLU A 215 10.27 -10.44 26.95
N GLU A 216 10.93 -10.86 25.86
CA GLU A 216 12.10 -11.78 25.91
C GLU A 216 13.45 -11.03 26.04
N GLY A 217 13.45 -9.70 26.24
CA GLY A 217 14.66 -8.89 26.39
C GLY A 217 15.36 -8.54 25.06
N ILE A 218 14.71 -8.78 23.93
CA ILE A 218 15.20 -8.42 22.59
C ILE A 218 14.55 -7.10 22.18
N HIS A 219 15.37 -6.08 21.98
CA HIS A 219 14.91 -4.74 21.70
C HIS A 219 15.11 -4.36 20.23
N VAL A 220 14.02 -4.04 19.53
CA VAL A 220 14.02 -3.66 18.12
C VAL A 220 13.42 -2.26 17.93
N THR A 221 13.82 -1.58 16.88
CA THR A 221 13.13 -0.38 16.38
C THR A 221 12.17 -0.78 15.27
N VAL A 222 10.92 -0.27 15.29
CA VAL A 222 9.89 -0.56 14.29
C VAL A 222 9.62 0.66 13.44
N GLY A 223 9.71 0.50 12.10
CA GLY A 223 9.37 1.50 11.12
C GLY A 223 8.28 1.02 10.15
N ASP A 224 7.30 1.89 9.89
CA ASP A 224 6.33 1.74 8.81
C ASP A 224 6.84 2.49 7.58
N VAL A 225 7.22 1.74 6.53
CA VAL A 225 7.63 2.30 5.24
C VAL A 225 6.37 2.45 4.40
N ASN A 226 5.86 3.66 4.33
CA ASN A 226 4.58 3.99 3.73
C ASN A 226 4.68 4.50 2.28
N ILE A 227 5.91 4.72 1.75
CA ILE A 227 6.18 5.03 0.34
C ILE A 227 7.29 4.11 -0.16
N ILE A 228 6.99 3.32 -1.17
CA ILE A 228 8.00 2.48 -1.85
C ILE A 228 8.55 3.23 -3.06
N ASN A 229 9.87 3.14 -3.26
CA ASN A 229 10.60 3.91 -4.26
C ASN A 229 10.36 5.43 -4.11
N ALA A 230 10.43 5.93 -2.88
CA ALA A 230 10.38 7.37 -2.62
C ALA A 230 11.47 8.11 -3.41
N GLU A 231 11.15 9.29 -3.96
CA GLU A 231 12.11 10.14 -4.66
C GLU A 231 13.24 10.60 -3.73
N ASP A 232 12.88 10.91 -2.48
CA ASP A 232 13.85 11.19 -1.40
C ASP A 232 13.80 10.08 -0.32
N PRO A 233 14.73 9.12 -0.32
CA PRO A 233 14.80 8.07 0.69
C PRO A 233 15.59 8.46 1.94
N SER A 234 15.97 9.72 2.13
CA SER A 234 16.89 10.18 3.19
C SER A 234 16.47 9.74 4.60
N LYS A 235 15.16 9.79 4.91
CA LYS A 235 14.64 9.37 6.22
C LYS A 235 14.71 7.85 6.41
N VAL A 236 14.50 7.08 5.34
CA VAL A 236 14.67 5.62 5.37
C VAL A 236 16.15 5.29 5.60
N LEU A 237 17.06 5.95 4.87
CA LEU A 237 18.51 5.77 5.03
C LEU A 237 18.99 6.20 6.43
N GLU A 238 18.46 7.29 6.99
CA GLU A 238 18.75 7.72 8.36
C GLU A 238 18.36 6.64 9.38
N ALA A 239 17.18 6.04 9.24
CA ALA A 239 16.74 4.95 10.12
C ALA A 239 17.62 3.70 9.95
N MET A 240 17.96 3.34 8.72
CA MET A 240 18.83 2.21 8.40
C MET A 240 20.24 2.41 8.98
N GLY A 241 20.78 3.62 8.94
CA GLY A 241 22.14 3.95 9.44
C GLY A 241 22.31 3.78 10.95
N LYS A 242 21.23 3.73 11.72
CA LYS A 242 21.26 3.62 13.19
C LYS A 242 21.36 2.18 13.70
N VAL A 243 21.27 1.16 12.83
CA VAL A 243 21.16 -0.24 13.21
C VAL A 243 22.19 -1.13 12.53
N LYS A 244 22.41 -2.33 13.07
CA LYS A 244 23.36 -3.29 12.51
C LYS A 244 22.73 -4.26 11.51
N ARG A 245 21.42 -4.49 11.61
CA ARG A 245 20.69 -5.40 10.75
C ARG A 245 19.25 -4.95 10.52
N ILE A 246 18.61 -5.46 9.46
CA ILE A 246 17.26 -5.10 9.07
C ILE A 246 16.43 -6.38 8.88
N VAL A 247 15.18 -6.33 9.29
CA VAL A 247 14.18 -7.34 8.95
C VAL A 247 13.03 -6.60 8.27
N THR A 248 12.64 -7.02 7.08
CA THR A 248 11.45 -6.48 6.37
C THR A 248 10.32 -7.48 6.41
N VAL A 249 9.10 -7.01 6.62
CA VAL A 249 7.88 -7.81 6.62
C VAL A 249 6.86 -7.16 5.67
N GLU A 250 6.38 -7.92 4.71
CA GLU A 250 5.47 -7.42 3.67
C GLU A 250 4.46 -8.47 3.23
N ASP A 251 3.18 -8.09 3.17
CA ASP A 251 2.14 -8.90 2.50
C ASP A 251 2.25 -8.71 0.98
N HIS A 252 3.36 -9.16 0.44
CA HIS A 252 3.77 -9.07 -0.96
C HIS A 252 4.79 -10.16 -1.25
N ASN A 253 5.10 -10.46 -2.51
CA ASN A 253 6.22 -11.33 -2.81
C ASN A 253 7.57 -10.64 -2.50
N ILE A 254 8.57 -11.42 -2.09
CA ILE A 254 9.87 -10.90 -1.68
C ILE A 254 10.73 -10.35 -2.84
N HIS A 255 10.29 -10.49 -4.09
CA HIS A 255 11.12 -10.16 -5.26
C HIS A 255 11.01 -8.69 -5.68
N GLY A 256 9.89 -8.02 -5.39
CA GLY A 256 9.64 -6.68 -5.93
C GLY A 256 9.06 -5.65 -4.95
N GLY A 257 8.80 -6.03 -3.68
CA GLY A 257 8.16 -5.15 -2.70
C GLY A 257 9.16 -4.41 -1.79
N LEU A 258 8.74 -4.24 -0.52
CA LEU A 258 9.53 -3.56 0.51
C LEU A 258 10.94 -4.12 0.65
N GLY A 259 11.07 -5.45 0.76
CA GLY A 259 12.36 -6.08 0.97
C GLY A 259 13.34 -5.84 -0.17
N ALA A 260 12.86 -5.80 -1.42
CA ALA A 260 13.67 -5.46 -2.58
C ALA A 260 14.11 -4.00 -2.55
N TYR A 261 13.19 -3.07 -2.22
CA TYR A 261 13.48 -1.64 -2.09
C TYR A 261 14.55 -1.37 -1.01
N ILE A 262 14.39 -1.92 0.19
CA ILE A 262 15.35 -1.76 1.29
C ILE A 262 16.70 -2.40 0.96
N SER A 263 16.70 -3.57 0.28
CA SER A 263 17.94 -4.22 -0.16
C SER A 263 18.72 -3.35 -1.16
N LYS A 264 18.03 -2.72 -2.12
CA LYS A 264 18.62 -1.78 -3.05
C LYS A 264 19.27 -0.60 -2.31
N LEU A 265 18.53 0.05 -1.41
CA LEU A 265 19.06 1.17 -0.62
C LEU A 265 20.28 0.76 0.22
N ALA A 266 20.24 -0.42 0.83
CA ALA A 266 21.37 -0.90 1.63
C ALA A 266 22.63 -1.12 0.79
N VAL A 267 22.51 -1.84 -0.34
CA VAL A 267 23.68 -2.13 -1.19
C VAL A 267 24.30 -0.86 -1.75
N GLU A 268 23.50 0.14 -2.10
CA GLU A 268 23.96 1.39 -2.68
C GLU A 268 24.57 2.37 -1.65
N ASN A 269 24.23 2.26 -0.34
CA ASN A 269 24.61 3.27 0.66
C ASN A 269 25.37 2.66 1.85
N ASP A 270 24.78 1.68 2.57
CA ASP A 270 25.33 1.11 3.79
C ASP A 270 24.95 -0.39 3.88
N PRO A 271 25.78 -1.27 3.25
CA PRO A 271 25.49 -2.70 3.21
C PRO A 271 25.47 -3.35 4.59
N LYS A 272 24.39 -4.06 4.89
CA LYS A 272 24.20 -4.80 6.14
C LYS A 272 23.30 -6.02 5.95
N PRO A 273 23.29 -6.97 6.90
CA PRO A 273 22.40 -8.13 6.84
C PRO A 273 20.93 -7.71 6.77
N ILE A 274 20.19 -8.29 5.82
CA ILE A 274 18.75 -8.08 5.65
C ILE A 274 18.05 -9.42 5.59
N LYS A 275 17.08 -9.65 6.48
CA LYS A 275 16.12 -10.75 6.37
C LYS A 275 14.82 -10.20 5.79
N ARG A 276 14.32 -10.85 4.74
CA ARG A 276 13.04 -10.51 4.12
C ARG A 276 11.99 -11.56 4.47
N ILE A 277 10.86 -11.14 4.99
CA ILE A 277 9.68 -11.96 5.29
C ILE A 277 8.56 -11.51 4.35
N GLY A 278 8.09 -12.40 3.49
CA GLY A 278 7.08 -12.16 2.48
C GLY A 278 6.80 -13.45 1.72
N LEU A 279 5.94 -13.39 0.71
CA LEU A 279 5.55 -14.54 -0.08
C LEU A 279 6.65 -14.98 -1.05
N THR A 280 6.79 -16.30 -1.22
CA THR A 280 7.69 -16.93 -2.21
C THR A 280 6.95 -17.86 -3.16
N THR A 281 5.66 -18.08 -2.93
CA THR A 281 4.78 -18.95 -3.72
C THR A 281 3.42 -18.27 -3.90
N PHE A 282 2.57 -18.90 -4.71
CA PHE A 282 1.14 -18.50 -4.75
C PHE A 282 0.46 -18.79 -3.43
N GLY A 283 -0.55 -17.94 -3.10
CA GLY A 283 -1.31 -18.04 -1.88
C GLY A 283 -2.44 -19.06 -1.94
N GLU A 284 -2.75 -19.63 -0.79
CA GLU A 284 -3.95 -20.46 -0.56
C GLU A 284 -5.15 -19.57 -0.19
N SER A 285 -6.35 -20.14 -0.23
CA SER A 285 -7.57 -19.49 0.27
C SER A 285 -7.91 -19.98 1.67
N GLY A 286 -8.30 -19.09 2.56
CA GLY A 286 -8.65 -19.44 3.94
C GLY A 286 -8.94 -18.23 4.80
N PRO A 287 -9.22 -18.43 6.10
CA PRO A 287 -9.31 -17.34 7.06
C PRO A 287 -7.98 -16.57 7.17
N ALA A 288 -8.03 -15.24 7.21
CA ALA A 288 -6.84 -14.39 7.23
C ALA A 288 -5.85 -14.73 8.37
N ALA A 289 -6.36 -15.12 9.55
CA ALA A 289 -5.51 -15.51 10.67
C ALA A 289 -4.72 -16.81 10.39
N GLU A 290 -5.39 -17.83 9.82
CA GLU A 290 -4.77 -19.10 9.47
C GLU A 290 -3.74 -18.93 8.35
N LEU A 291 -4.06 -18.11 7.34
CA LEU A 291 -3.10 -17.78 6.29
C LEU A 291 -1.91 -17.01 6.83
N ALA A 292 -2.12 -16.06 7.77
CA ALA A 292 -1.03 -15.33 8.40
C ALA A 292 -0.09 -16.27 9.16
N ASP A 293 -0.60 -17.26 9.89
CA ASP A 293 0.22 -18.26 10.57
C ASP A 293 0.95 -19.16 9.57
N TYR A 294 0.26 -19.66 8.56
CA TYR A 294 0.82 -20.57 7.56
C TYR A 294 1.96 -19.93 6.74
N TYR A 295 1.81 -18.66 6.37
CA TYR A 295 2.82 -17.93 5.59
C TYR A 295 3.82 -17.15 6.44
N GLY A 296 3.77 -17.27 7.76
CA GLY A 296 4.75 -16.66 8.66
C GLY A 296 4.54 -15.17 8.91
N PHE A 297 3.32 -14.68 8.76
CA PHE A 297 2.94 -13.28 9.02
C PHE A 297 2.33 -13.05 10.41
N SER A 298 2.13 -14.08 11.24
CA SER A 298 1.70 -13.86 12.62
C SER A 298 2.80 -13.19 13.45
N GLY A 299 2.43 -12.46 14.49
CA GLY A 299 3.39 -11.80 15.37
C GLY A 299 4.40 -12.77 15.97
N GLU A 300 3.96 -13.97 16.34
CA GLU A 300 4.77 -15.06 16.86
C GLU A 300 5.77 -15.60 15.83
N ALA A 301 5.32 -15.79 14.57
CA ALA A 301 6.20 -16.26 13.49
C ALA A 301 7.24 -15.20 13.10
N ILE A 302 6.84 -13.92 13.05
CA ILE A 302 7.75 -12.79 12.79
C ILE A 302 8.80 -12.71 13.92
N ALA A 303 8.38 -12.75 15.19
CA ALA A 303 9.30 -12.71 16.32
C ALA A 303 10.31 -13.88 16.29
N LYS A 304 9.85 -15.09 15.96
CA LYS A 304 10.72 -16.25 15.76
C LYS A 304 11.74 -16.01 14.64
N ALA A 305 11.30 -15.52 13.49
CA ALA A 305 12.17 -15.24 12.35
C ALA A 305 13.21 -14.15 12.65
N VAL A 306 12.85 -13.14 13.47
CA VAL A 306 13.82 -12.14 13.96
C VAL A 306 14.88 -12.82 14.82
N LYS A 307 14.50 -13.65 15.80
CA LYS A 307 15.43 -14.35 16.70
C LYS A 307 16.41 -15.26 15.96
N GLU A 308 15.97 -15.95 14.92
CA GLU A 308 16.81 -16.81 14.09
C GLU A 308 17.84 -16.04 13.25
N ASN A 309 17.73 -14.71 13.18
CA ASN A 309 18.62 -13.83 12.40
C ASN A 309 19.39 -12.82 13.29
N LEU A 310 19.36 -12.99 14.60
CA LEU A 310 20.20 -12.24 15.55
C LEU A 310 21.60 -12.82 15.61
#